data_80bf32bf2ba71df0923a5a223e4998e7
#
_entry.id   80bf32bf2ba71df0923a5a223e4998e7
#
_cell.length_a   1.000
_cell.length_b   1.000
_cell.length_c   1.000
_cell.angle_alpha   90.00
_cell.angle_beta   90.00
_cell.angle_gamma   90.00
#
_symmetry.space_group_name_H-M   'P 1'
#
loop_
_entity.id
_entity.type
_entity.pdbx_description
1 polymer ?
#
loop_
_entity_poly.entity_id
_entity_poly.type
_entity_poly.pdbx_seq_one_letter_code
_entity_poly.pdbx_strand_id
1 'polypeptide(L)'
;MNIKVTLAGVELKNPVMTCSGTFGSGMEYGEMIDLDRLGAVVTKGIANVPWPGNPTPRVTEVYGGMLNAIGLQGPGVDVFMKRDVPFLRQHDTKIIVNVCGKSESDYVDVVERLADADVDMLEINISCPNVKEGGIAFGQDPKCAEQITKAVKKVAKQPVIMKLSPNVTDIAEMARAVEAGGADVVSLINTITGMKIDINKRTFALANKTGGMSGPAIKPVAVRMVYQVANAVKIPVIGMGGIMTAEDALEFILAGATAVSIGTANFINPDTTIQVIEGIEAYMKKYGVEDIHELIGAVH
;
A
#
# COMPACT_ATOMS: atom_id res chain seq x y z
N MET A 1 5.55 -8.86 26.01
CA MET A 1 5.76 -8.91 24.55
C MET A 1 5.08 -7.69 23.94
N ASN A 2 5.81 -6.86 23.22
CA ASN A 2 5.35 -5.65 22.58
C ASN A 2 5.36 -5.83 21.06
N ILE A 3 4.18 -5.74 20.41
CA ILE A 3 4.06 -5.77 18.94
C ILE A 3 3.65 -4.43 18.34
N LYS A 4 3.56 -3.36 19.15
CA LYS A 4 3.28 -2.02 18.67
C LYS A 4 4.44 -1.49 17.85
N VAL A 5 4.11 -0.70 16.83
CA VAL A 5 5.10 0.02 16.01
C VAL A 5 4.66 1.48 15.83
N THR A 6 5.61 2.35 15.50
CA THR A 6 5.32 3.77 15.26
C THR A 6 5.76 4.16 13.86
N LEU A 7 4.85 4.78 13.12
CA LEU A 7 5.09 5.37 11.81
C LEU A 7 4.95 6.89 11.91
N ALA A 8 6.05 7.62 11.80
CA ALA A 8 6.05 9.10 11.83
C ALA A 8 5.23 9.71 12.99
N GLY A 9 5.35 9.15 14.19
CA GLY A 9 4.63 9.61 15.39
C GLY A 9 3.23 9.00 15.57
N VAL A 10 2.71 8.25 14.61
CA VAL A 10 1.45 7.52 14.73
C VAL A 10 1.72 6.11 15.25
N GLU A 11 1.24 5.79 16.46
CA GLU A 11 1.35 4.46 17.06
C GLU A 11 0.29 3.53 16.47
N LEU A 12 0.72 2.37 15.98
CA LEU A 12 -0.12 1.24 15.58
C LEU A 12 -0.03 0.14 16.64
N LYS A 13 -1.16 -0.46 17.01
CA LYS A 13 -1.23 -1.52 18.03
C LYS A 13 -0.49 -2.81 17.64
N ASN A 14 -0.26 -3.02 16.34
CA ASN A 14 0.55 -4.08 15.74
C ASN A 14 1.02 -3.65 14.33
N PRO A 15 2.00 -4.33 13.71
CA PRO A 15 2.58 -3.92 12.44
C PRO A 15 1.74 -4.27 11.21
N VAL A 16 0.57 -4.90 11.37
CA VAL A 16 -0.20 -5.45 10.25
C VAL A 16 -1.31 -4.51 9.83
N MET A 17 -1.36 -4.21 8.55
CA MET A 17 -2.38 -3.38 7.92
C MET A 17 -2.89 -3.99 6.60
N THR A 18 -3.97 -3.45 6.07
CA THR A 18 -4.52 -3.83 4.77
C THR A 18 -3.82 -3.09 3.62
N CYS A 19 -3.86 -3.62 2.39
CA CYS A 19 -3.46 -2.88 1.20
C CYS A 19 -4.63 -2.11 0.60
N SER A 20 -4.36 -0.91 0.11
CA SER A 20 -5.30 -0.19 -0.74
C SER A 20 -5.69 -1.01 -1.97
N GLY A 21 -6.94 -0.97 -2.36
CA GLY A 21 -7.41 -1.65 -3.57
C GLY A 21 -7.91 -3.08 -3.39
N THR A 22 -7.64 -3.73 -2.27
CA THR A 22 -8.09 -5.10 -1.97
C THR A 22 -9.03 -5.20 -0.77
N PHE A 23 -9.30 -4.07 -0.11
CA PHE A 23 -10.05 -4.06 1.15
C PHE A 23 -11.18 -3.01 1.17
N GLY A 24 -11.35 -2.24 0.09
CA GLY A 24 -12.31 -1.14 0.06
C GLY A 24 -11.98 -0.10 1.14
N SER A 25 -12.99 0.28 1.91
CA SER A 25 -12.86 1.03 3.16
C SER A 25 -13.20 0.16 4.38
N GLY A 26 -13.14 -1.16 4.22
CA GLY A 26 -13.36 -2.12 5.31
C GLY A 26 -14.82 -2.50 5.58
N MET A 27 -15.81 -1.89 4.91
CA MET A 27 -17.23 -2.17 5.18
C MET A 27 -17.59 -3.64 4.94
N GLU A 28 -17.21 -4.17 3.78
CA GLU A 28 -17.49 -5.55 3.40
C GLU A 28 -16.69 -6.54 4.26
N TYR A 29 -15.42 -6.21 4.57
CA TYR A 29 -14.57 -7.07 5.38
C TYR A 29 -14.91 -7.00 6.87
N GLY A 30 -15.44 -5.89 7.36
CA GLY A 30 -15.89 -5.75 8.75
C GLY A 30 -17.08 -6.68 9.12
N GLU A 31 -17.78 -7.22 8.10
CA GLU A 31 -18.78 -8.29 8.31
C GLU A 31 -18.12 -9.67 8.53
N MET A 32 -16.84 -9.84 8.18
CA MET A 32 -16.12 -11.12 8.21
C MET A 32 -15.04 -11.16 9.28
N ILE A 33 -14.39 -10.04 9.55
CA ILE A 33 -13.29 -9.93 10.52
C ILE A 33 -13.49 -8.74 11.44
N ASP A 34 -12.88 -8.81 12.62
CA ASP A 34 -12.84 -7.70 13.58
C ASP A 34 -11.79 -6.66 13.17
N LEU A 35 -12.25 -5.51 12.64
CA LEU A 35 -11.39 -4.41 12.22
C LEU A 35 -10.61 -3.79 13.38
N ASP A 36 -11.10 -3.89 14.62
CA ASP A 36 -10.46 -3.36 15.82
C ASP A 36 -9.12 -4.09 16.13
N ARG A 37 -8.91 -5.26 15.54
CA ARG A 37 -7.65 -6.00 15.69
C ARG A 37 -6.54 -5.51 14.78
N LEU A 38 -6.85 -4.77 13.71
CA LEU A 38 -5.87 -4.31 12.73
C LEU A 38 -5.06 -3.12 13.27
N GLY A 39 -3.77 -3.08 12.94
CA GLY A 39 -2.92 -1.92 13.19
C GLY A 39 -3.39 -0.69 12.41
N ALA A 40 -3.76 -0.89 11.14
CA ALA A 40 -4.39 0.14 10.30
C ALA A 40 -5.24 -0.46 9.17
N VAL A 41 -6.25 0.28 8.74
CA VAL A 41 -6.94 0.08 7.46
C VAL A 41 -6.39 1.09 6.45
N VAL A 42 -5.77 0.60 5.36
CA VAL A 42 -5.41 1.42 4.21
C VAL A 42 -6.55 1.36 3.21
N THR A 43 -7.18 2.50 2.97
CA THR A 43 -8.41 2.58 2.18
C THR A 43 -8.18 2.39 0.69
N LYS A 44 -9.24 2.13 -0.06
CA LYS A 44 -9.24 2.24 -1.53
C LYS A 44 -8.72 3.60 -1.96
N GLY A 45 -8.01 3.64 -3.09
CA GLY A 45 -7.50 4.88 -3.64
C GLY A 45 -8.60 5.91 -3.89
N ILE A 46 -8.45 7.09 -3.27
CA ILE A 46 -9.40 8.20 -3.29
C ILE A 46 -8.87 9.28 -4.24
N ALA A 47 -9.70 9.66 -5.21
CA ALA A 47 -9.44 10.77 -6.14
C ALA A 47 -10.29 11.98 -5.81
N ASN A 48 -9.96 13.12 -6.41
CA ASN A 48 -10.70 14.37 -6.26
C ASN A 48 -12.16 14.30 -6.77
N VAL A 49 -12.39 13.45 -7.78
CA VAL A 49 -13.71 13.21 -8.39
C VAL A 49 -13.98 11.69 -8.53
N PRO A 50 -15.23 11.27 -8.73
CA PRO A 50 -15.54 9.86 -9.02
C PRO A 50 -14.86 9.38 -10.30
N TRP A 51 -14.27 8.18 -10.26
CA TRP A 51 -13.69 7.52 -11.43
C TRP A 51 -14.40 6.20 -11.74
N PRO A 52 -14.79 5.95 -13.02
CA PRO A 52 -15.52 4.74 -13.40
C PRO A 52 -14.63 3.48 -13.45
N GLY A 53 -13.30 3.66 -13.49
CA GLY A 53 -12.35 2.58 -13.74
C GLY A 53 -12.25 2.20 -15.21
N ASN A 54 -11.47 1.15 -15.48
CA ASN A 54 -11.25 0.63 -16.83
C ASN A 54 -12.41 -0.28 -17.29
N PRO A 55 -12.57 -0.52 -18.61
CA PRO A 55 -13.48 -1.54 -19.15
C PRO A 55 -13.15 -2.95 -18.66
N THR A 56 -14.14 -3.82 -18.58
CA THR A 56 -14.00 -5.26 -18.28
C THR A 56 -13.68 -6.06 -19.56
N PRO A 57 -13.00 -7.25 -19.42
CA PRO A 57 -12.48 -7.87 -18.20
C PRO A 57 -11.25 -7.13 -17.68
N ARG A 58 -11.18 -6.94 -16.36
CA ARG A 58 -10.10 -6.15 -15.71
C ARG A 58 -9.41 -6.86 -14.55
N VAL A 59 -9.73 -8.15 -14.36
CA VAL A 59 -9.08 -9.06 -13.41
C VAL A 59 -8.92 -10.41 -14.09
N THR A 60 -7.80 -11.09 -13.87
CA THR A 60 -7.56 -12.46 -14.30
C THR A 60 -6.56 -13.14 -13.39
N GLU A 61 -6.76 -14.43 -13.12
CA GLU A 61 -5.77 -15.24 -12.40
C GLU A 61 -4.56 -15.54 -13.27
N VAL A 62 -3.40 -15.64 -12.65
CA VAL A 62 -2.16 -16.12 -13.23
C VAL A 62 -1.51 -17.10 -12.26
N TYR A 63 -0.47 -17.80 -12.73
CA TYR A 63 0.26 -18.71 -11.87
C TYR A 63 0.90 -17.96 -10.68
N GLY A 64 0.51 -18.36 -9.47
CA GLY A 64 0.99 -17.74 -8.24
C GLY A 64 0.43 -16.35 -7.92
N GLY A 65 -0.73 -15.96 -8.50
CA GLY A 65 -1.37 -14.69 -8.19
C GLY A 65 -2.42 -14.24 -9.18
N MET A 66 -2.55 -12.94 -9.35
CA MET A 66 -3.53 -12.35 -10.25
C MET A 66 -2.98 -11.11 -10.95
N LEU A 67 -3.57 -10.78 -12.10
CA LEU A 67 -3.43 -9.50 -12.79
C LEU A 67 -4.69 -8.67 -12.59
N ASN A 68 -4.52 -7.39 -12.29
CA ASN A 68 -5.62 -6.43 -12.28
C ASN A 68 -5.32 -5.18 -13.10
N ALA A 69 -6.36 -4.63 -13.71
CA ALA A 69 -6.38 -3.35 -14.37
C ALA A 69 -7.67 -2.60 -14.01
N ILE A 70 -7.94 -2.45 -12.72
CA ILE A 70 -9.18 -1.83 -12.20
C ILE A 70 -9.32 -0.38 -12.66
N GLY A 71 -8.20 0.36 -12.77
CA GLY A 71 -8.22 1.76 -13.21
C GLY A 71 -8.70 2.72 -12.14
N LEU A 72 -8.37 2.45 -10.87
CA LEU A 72 -8.65 3.32 -9.72
C LEU A 72 -10.14 3.69 -9.58
N GLN A 73 -11.05 2.77 -9.91
CA GLN A 73 -12.49 3.00 -9.70
C GLN A 73 -12.77 3.40 -8.26
N GLY A 74 -13.51 4.49 -8.08
CA GLY A 74 -13.85 4.98 -6.75
C GLY A 74 -14.86 6.11 -6.77
N PRO A 75 -15.50 6.40 -5.62
CA PRO A 75 -16.59 7.37 -5.52
C PRO A 75 -16.12 8.82 -5.40
N GLY A 76 -14.81 9.06 -5.25
CA GLY A 76 -14.23 10.37 -4.98
C GLY A 76 -14.26 10.78 -3.50
N VAL A 77 -13.50 11.84 -3.19
CA VAL A 77 -13.23 12.27 -1.80
C VAL A 77 -14.48 12.73 -1.03
N ASP A 78 -15.47 13.32 -1.71
CA ASP A 78 -16.71 13.78 -1.03
C ASP A 78 -17.52 12.64 -0.43
N VAL A 79 -17.66 11.54 -1.19
CA VAL A 79 -18.37 10.35 -0.71
C VAL A 79 -17.57 9.66 0.38
N PHE A 80 -16.24 9.57 0.21
CA PHE A 80 -15.34 9.01 1.20
C PHE A 80 -15.47 9.70 2.56
N MET A 81 -15.40 11.02 2.57
CA MET A 81 -15.50 11.81 3.82
C MET A 81 -16.86 11.67 4.51
N LYS A 82 -17.95 11.55 3.74
CA LYS A 82 -19.31 11.46 4.29
C LYS A 82 -19.73 10.06 4.69
N ARG A 83 -19.19 9.03 4.07
CA ARG A 83 -19.59 7.63 4.25
C ARG A 83 -18.51 6.80 4.95
N ASP A 84 -17.29 6.83 4.43
CA ASP A 84 -16.25 5.87 4.81
C ASP A 84 -15.52 6.29 6.10
N VAL A 85 -15.21 7.58 6.26
CA VAL A 85 -14.58 8.10 7.48
C VAL A 85 -15.46 7.87 8.71
N PRO A 86 -16.77 8.23 8.72
CA PRO A 86 -17.64 7.96 9.87
C PRO A 86 -17.80 6.47 10.20
N PHE A 87 -17.74 5.59 9.19
CA PHE A 87 -17.74 4.15 9.42
C PHE A 87 -16.45 3.69 10.10
N LEU A 88 -15.29 4.04 9.53
CA LEU A 88 -13.99 3.62 10.06
C LEU A 88 -13.73 4.15 11.47
N ARG A 89 -14.24 5.33 11.81
CA ARG A 89 -14.09 5.91 13.16
C ARG A 89 -14.93 5.25 14.24
N GLN A 90 -15.78 4.28 13.89
CA GLN A 90 -16.46 3.42 14.86
C GLN A 90 -15.53 2.29 15.35
N HIS A 91 -14.37 2.11 14.70
CA HIS A 91 -13.42 1.04 14.98
C HIS A 91 -12.13 1.58 15.60
N ASP A 92 -11.56 0.80 16.52
CA ASP A 92 -10.24 1.07 17.13
C ASP A 92 -9.11 0.60 16.18
N THR A 93 -8.99 1.26 15.05
CA THR A 93 -7.91 1.03 14.06
C THR A 93 -7.44 2.36 13.49
N LYS A 94 -6.20 2.43 13.00
CA LYS A 94 -5.71 3.63 12.32
C LYS A 94 -6.26 3.70 10.90
N ILE A 95 -6.58 4.91 10.44
CA ILE A 95 -7.09 5.16 9.08
C ILE A 95 -5.98 5.77 8.25
N ILE A 96 -5.53 5.03 7.24
CA ILE A 96 -4.57 5.51 6.24
C ILE A 96 -5.30 5.68 4.92
N VAL A 97 -5.42 6.92 4.45
CA VAL A 97 -6.13 7.19 3.20
C VAL A 97 -5.18 7.07 2.02
N ASN A 98 -5.43 6.11 1.12
CA ASN A 98 -4.69 6.05 -0.14
C ASN A 98 -5.21 7.13 -1.08
N VAL A 99 -4.33 8.04 -1.49
CA VAL A 99 -4.64 9.19 -2.37
C VAL A 99 -4.12 8.89 -3.76
N CYS A 100 -4.94 9.12 -4.78
CA CYS A 100 -4.56 9.00 -6.19
C CYS A 100 -5.00 10.23 -6.98
N GLY A 101 -4.23 10.55 -8.02
CA GLY A 101 -4.45 11.68 -8.91
C GLY A 101 -3.94 11.40 -10.32
N LYS A 102 -4.32 12.22 -11.28
CA LYS A 102 -3.82 12.21 -12.68
C LYS A 102 -2.83 13.33 -12.94
N SER A 103 -2.80 14.32 -12.09
CA SER A 103 -1.89 15.47 -12.12
C SER A 103 -1.44 15.81 -10.70
N GLU A 104 -0.39 16.59 -10.55
CA GLU A 104 0.05 17.11 -9.25
C GLU A 104 -1.09 17.85 -8.55
N SER A 105 -1.86 18.67 -9.29
CA SER A 105 -3.01 19.40 -8.75
C SER A 105 -4.11 18.50 -8.21
N ASP A 106 -4.34 17.33 -8.81
CA ASP A 106 -5.34 16.37 -8.28
C ASP A 106 -4.94 15.82 -6.92
N TYR A 107 -3.64 15.49 -6.74
CA TYR A 107 -3.14 15.03 -5.44
C TYR A 107 -3.25 16.13 -4.38
N VAL A 108 -2.83 17.36 -4.73
CA VAL A 108 -2.90 18.51 -3.83
C VAL A 108 -4.36 18.80 -3.42
N ASP A 109 -5.31 18.82 -4.37
CA ASP A 109 -6.73 19.02 -4.10
C ASP A 109 -7.29 17.98 -3.11
N VAL A 110 -7.00 16.69 -3.33
CA VAL A 110 -7.46 15.64 -2.41
C VAL A 110 -6.86 15.83 -1.01
N VAL A 111 -5.56 16.12 -0.93
CA VAL A 111 -4.85 16.28 0.36
C VAL A 111 -5.36 17.51 1.11
N GLU A 112 -5.58 18.63 0.44
CA GLU A 112 -6.18 19.83 1.05
C GLU A 112 -7.58 19.56 1.61
N ARG A 113 -8.41 18.82 0.87
CA ARG A 113 -9.76 18.44 1.31
C ARG A 113 -9.77 17.44 2.48
N LEU A 114 -8.71 16.64 2.62
CA LEU A 114 -8.53 15.71 3.74
C LEU A 114 -7.83 16.37 4.94
N ALA A 115 -7.34 17.62 4.83
CA ALA A 115 -6.54 18.25 5.86
C ALA A 115 -7.22 18.33 7.24
N ASP A 116 -8.55 18.51 7.27
CA ASP A 116 -9.35 18.56 8.50
C ASP A 116 -10.20 17.27 8.70
N ALA A 117 -9.98 16.24 7.87
CA ALA A 117 -10.64 14.96 8.04
C ALA A 117 -10.03 14.21 9.24
N ASP A 118 -10.88 13.47 9.94
CA ASP A 118 -10.46 12.62 11.04
C ASP A 118 -9.84 11.32 10.49
N VAL A 119 -8.60 11.43 9.98
CA VAL A 119 -7.79 10.33 9.45
C VAL A 119 -6.36 10.46 9.95
N ASP A 120 -5.66 9.33 10.12
CA ASP A 120 -4.37 9.31 10.81
C ASP A 120 -3.17 9.60 9.90
N MET A 121 -3.18 9.10 8.66
CA MET A 121 -2.09 9.26 7.69
C MET A 121 -2.62 9.28 6.25
N LEU A 122 -1.81 9.79 5.32
CA LEU A 122 -2.09 9.81 3.88
C LEU A 122 -1.06 8.96 3.13
N GLU A 123 -1.50 7.97 2.35
CA GLU A 123 -0.64 7.18 1.46
C GLU A 123 -0.79 7.68 0.02
N ILE A 124 0.21 8.38 -0.49
CA ILE A 124 0.20 8.97 -1.84
C ILE A 124 0.65 7.92 -2.85
N ASN A 125 -0.27 7.49 -3.69
CA ASN A 125 -0.03 6.45 -4.68
C ASN A 125 0.49 7.05 -6.00
N ILE A 126 1.80 7.19 -6.13
CA ILE A 126 2.46 7.71 -7.35
C ILE A 126 2.73 6.62 -8.40
N SER A 127 2.34 5.37 -8.15
CA SER A 127 2.66 4.22 -8.98
C SER A 127 1.64 3.94 -10.09
N CYS A 128 0.68 4.83 -10.35
CA CYS A 128 -0.31 4.63 -11.40
C CYS A 128 0.32 4.83 -12.80
N PRO A 129 0.38 3.80 -13.67
CA PRO A 129 1.05 3.88 -14.97
C PRO A 129 0.27 4.70 -16.00
N ASN A 130 -0.95 5.12 -15.70
CA ASN A 130 -1.86 5.76 -16.65
C ASN A 130 -1.88 7.29 -16.56
N VAL A 131 -1.02 7.87 -15.73
CA VAL A 131 -0.97 9.31 -15.52
C VAL A 131 0.32 9.84 -16.10
N LYS A 132 0.19 10.53 -17.21
CA LYS A 132 1.31 11.14 -17.93
C LYS A 132 1.09 12.64 -17.99
N GLU A 133 1.76 13.38 -17.15
CA GLU A 133 2.07 14.76 -17.46
C GLU A 133 3.42 14.77 -18.19
N GLY A 134 3.46 15.29 -19.43
CA GLY A 134 4.68 15.26 -20.22
C GLY A 134 5.20 13.89 -20.66
N GLY A 135 4.41 12.81 -20.55
CA GLY A 135 4.79 11.47 -20.99
C GLY A 135 5.48 10.58 -19.96
N ILE A 136 5.76 11.07 -18.75
CA ILE A 136 6.48 10.36 -17.68
C ILE A 136 5.50 10.03 -16.55
N ALA A 137 5.47 8.77 -16.09
CA ALA A 137 4.71 8.38 -14.91
C ALA A 137 5.44 8.88 -13.65
N PHE A 138 4.74 9.57 -12.74
CA PHE A 138 5.32 10.16 -11.51
C PHE A 138 6.17 9.18 -10.70
N GLY A 139 5.81 7.91 -10.65
CA GLY A 139 6.53 6.88 -9.91
C GLY A 139 7.69 6.22 -10.68
N GLN A 140 8.12 6.75 -11.83
CA GLN A 140 9.21 6.21 -12.64
C GLN A 140 10.40 7.17 -12.80
N ASP A 141 10.23 8.43 -12.43
CA ASP A 141 11.27 9.45 -12.47
C ASP A 141 11.50 10.03 -11.06
N PRO A 142 12.74 9.97 -10.53
CA PRO A 142 13.03 10.45 -9.17
C PRO A 142 12.73 11.93 -8.96
N LYS A 143 12.97 12.79 -9.97
CA LYS A 143 12.71 14.23 -9.86
C LYS A 143 11.21 14.52 -9.79
N CYS A 144 10.41 13.82 -10.59
CA CYS A 144 8.95 13.93 -10.52
C CYS A 144 8.41 13.42 -9.17
N ALA A 145 8.96 12.31 -8.66
CA ALA A 145 8.59 11.77 -7.35
C ALA A 145 8.94 12.74 -6.20
N GLU A 146 10.11 13.36 -6.23
CA GLU A 146 10.51 14.40 -5.26
C GLU A 146 9.59 15.63 -5.35
N GLN A 147 9.29 16.11 -6.56
CA GLN A 147 8.44 17.27 -6.79
C GLN A 147 7.03 17.06 -6.23
N ILE A 148 6.38 15.94 -6.57
CA ILE A 148 5.03 15.66 -6.10
C ILE A 148 4.99 15.46 -4.57
N THR A 149 6.05 14.88 -3.98
CA THR A 149 6.18 14.76 -2.54
C THR A 149 6.22 16.13 -1.89
N LYS A 150 7.04 17.06 -2.40
CA LYS A 150 7.11 18.45 -1.90
C LYS A 150 5.77 19.17 -2.01
N ALA A 151 5.08 19.02 -3.15
CA ALA A 151 3.78 19.67 -3.36
C ALA A 151 2.74 19.19 -2.34
N VAL A 152 2.64 17.87 -2.14
CA VAL A 152 1.73 17.26 -1.15
C VAL A 152 2.12 17.65 0.28
N LYS A 153 3.39 17.56 0.65
CA LYS A 153 3.87 17.91 2.00
C LYS A 153 3.60 19.37 2.38
N LYS A 154 3.55 20.28 1.42
CA LYS A 154 3.27 21.68 1.64
C LYS A 154 1.85 21.92 2.19
N VAL A 155 0.89 21.05 1.85
CA VAL A 155 -0.53 21.21 2.19
C VAL A 155 -1.04 20.14 3.17
N ALA A 156 -0.34 19.02 3.31
CA ALA A 156 -0.72 17.94 4.21
C ALA A 156 -0.57 18.36 5.68
N LYS A 157 -1.58 18.06 6.49
CA LYS A 157 -1.53 18.17 7.96
C LYS A 157 -1.17 16.83 8.61
N GLN A 158 -1.56 15.72 7.98
CA GLN A 158 -1.24 14.36 8.43
C GLN A 158 0.15 13.94 7.93
N PRO A 159 0.81 12.97 8.59
CA PRO A 159 2.00 12.33 8.05
C PRO A 159 1.74 11.71 6.68
N VAL A 160 2.73 11.83 5.78
CA VAL A 160 2.65 11.42 4.38
C VAL A 160 3.51 10.18 4.13
N ILE A 161 2.87 9.14 3.62
CA ILE A 161 3.48 7.91 3.13
C ILE A 161 3.58 8.01 1.61
N MET A 162 4.76 7.79 1.02
CA MET A 162 4.90 7.73 -0.43
C MET A 162 4.94 6.28 -0.89
N LYS A 163 3.96 5.87 -1.71
CA LYS A 163 3.87 4.48 -2.22
C LYS A 163 4.55 4.32 -3.55
N LEU A 164 5.62 3.51 -3.58
CA LEU A 164 6.51 3.33 -4.71
C LEU A 164 6.09 2.19 -5.64
N SER A 165 6.40 2.38 -6.93
CA SER A 165 6.26 1.38 -7.97
C SER A 165 7.49 0.48 -8.04
N PRO A 166 7.33 -0.85 -8.23
CA PRO A 166 8.46 -1.75 -8.51
C PRO A 166 8.96 -1.66 -9.96
N ASN A 167 8.23 -0.97 -10.84
CA ASN A 167 8.52 -0.93 -12.29
C ASN A 167 9.56 0.18 -12.60
N VAL A 168 10.69 0.13 -11.92
CA VAL A 168 11.80 1.07 -11.99
C VAL A 168 13.13 0.30 -11.99
N THR A 169 14.20 0.94 -12.46
CA THR A 169 15.54 0.34 -12.49
C THR A 169 16.16 0.30 -11.09
N ASP A 170 16.07 1.39 -10.32
CA ASP A 170 16.60 1.52 -8.96
C ASP A 170 15.50 2.05 -8.02
N ILE A 171 14.99 1.15 -7.18
CA ILE A 171 13.96 1.50 -6.18
C ILE A 171 14.53 2.34 -5.03
N ALA A 172 15.81 2.17 -4.73
CA ALA A 172 16.47 2.94 -3.66
C ALA A 172 16.66 4.41 -4.08
N GLU A 173 16.93 4.69 -5.36
CA GLU A 173 16.96 6.05 -5.89
C GLU A 173 15.60 6.73 -5.75
N MET A 174 14.52 6.04 -6.09
CA MET A 174 13.15 6.54 -5.90
C MET A 174 12.83 6.83 -4.44
N ALA A 175 13.24 5.94 -3.53
CA ALA A 175 13.03 6.12 -2.09
C ALA A 175 13.78 7.34 -1.55
N ARG A 176 15.06 7.52 -1.94
CA ARG A 176 15.84 8.73 -1.57
C ARG A 176 15.20 10.02 -2.11
N ALA A 177 14.63 9.97 -3.32
CA ALA A 177 13.99 11.14 -3.91
C ALA A 177 12.72 11.55 -3.13
N VAL A 178 11.87 10.60 -2.74
CA VAL A 178 10.67 10.94 -1.93
C VAL A 178 11.06 11.36 -0.50
N GLU A 179 12.09 10.77 0.10
CA GLU A 179 12.63 11.23 1.39
C GLU A 179 13.16 12.67 1.29
N ALA A 180 13.92 13.00 0.24
CA ALA A 180 14.37 14.37 -0.03
C ALA A 180 13.21 15.35 -0.28
N GLY A 181 12.09 14.86 -0.80
CA GLY A 181 10.84 15.58 -0.95
C GLY A 181 10.11 15.85 0.37
N GLY A 182 10.52 15.21 1.47
CA GLY A 182 9.94 15.36 2.80
C GLY A 182 8.90 14.30 3.16
N ALA A 183 8.90 13.14 2.50
CA ALA A 183 8.07 12.01 2.92
C ALA A 183 8.38 11.62 4.37
N ASP A 184 7.36 11.27 5.13
CA ASP A 184 7.50 10.82 6.52
C ASP A 184 7.67 9.29 6.60
N VAL A 185 7.15 8.55 5.62
CA VAL A 185 7.20 7.09 5.51
C VAL A 185 7.26 6.71 4.03
N VAL A 186 7.84 5.57 3.70
CA VAL A 186 7.80 4.96 2.37
C VAL A 186 7.06 3.64 2.42
N SER A 187 6.17 3.36 1.47
CA SER A 187 5.54 2.05 1.30
C SER A 187 5.91 1.45 -0.06
N LEU A 188 6.17 0.15 -0.12
CA LEU A 188 6.49 -0.60 -1.33
C LEU A 188 6.26 -2.10 -1.14
N ILE A 189 5.91 -2.81 -2.20
CA ILE A 189 5.81 -2.43 -3.60
C ILE A 189 4.35 -2.39 -4.06
N ASN A 190 4.05 -1.54 -5.04
CA ASN A 190 2.85 -1.72 -5.84
C ASN A 190 3.01 -2.94 -6.76
N THR A 191 2.10 -3.16 -7.69
CA THR A 191 2.07 -4.34 -8.55
C THR A 191 3.11 -4.29 -9.68
N ILE A 192 3.62 -5.45 -10.07
CA ILE A 192 4.54 -5.61 -11.21
C ILE A 192 3.73 -5.67 -12.50
N THR A 193 4.10 -4.90 -13.51
CA THR A 193 3.40 -4.91 -14.80
C THR A 193 3.55 -6.25 -15.50
N GLY A 194 2.42 -6.84 -15.89
CA GLY A 194 2.36 -8.13 -16.58
C GLY A 194 1.26 -8.18 -17.64
N MET A 195 1.19 -9.30 -18.36
CA MET A 195 0.21 -9.57 -19.41
C MET A 195 -0.18 -11.04 -19.39
N LYS A 196 -1.46 -11.32 -19.75
CA LYS A 196 -1.94 -12.67 -20.03
C LYS A 196 -2.67 -12.70 -21.37
N ILE A 197 -2.39 -13.72 -22.16
CA ILE A 197 -3.02 -13.97 -23.46
C ILE A 197 -3.87 -15.23 -23.37
N ASP A 198 -5.12 -15.16 -23.85
CA ASP A 198 -5.96 -16.31 -24.10
C ASP A 198 -5.57 -16.90 -25.47
N ILE A 199 -4.84 -18.01 -25.46
CA ILE A 199 -4.30 -18.63 -26.69
C ILE A 199 -5.39 -19.21 -27.58
N ASN A 200 -6.53 -19.60 -27.01
CA ASN A 200 -7.63 -20.18 -27.77
C ASN A 200 -8.40 -19.10 -28.54
N LYS A 201 -8.64 -17.95 -27.90
CA LYS A 201 -9.30 -16.81 -28.52
C LYS A 201 -8.34 -15.88 -29.26
N ARG A 202 -7.02 -16.04 -29.07
CA ARG A 202 -5.95 -15.17 -29.60
C ARG A 202 -6.20 -13.69 -29.26
N THR A 203 -6.57 -13.43 -27.99
CA THR A 203 -6.88 -12.12 -27.46
C THR A 203 -6.24 -11.90 -26.09
N PHE A 204 -6.23 -10.64 -25.63
CA PHE A 204 -5.79 -10.32 -24.28
C PHE A 204 -6.81 -10.77 -23.24
N ALA A 205 -6.35 -11.28 -22.11
CA ALA A 205 -7.21 -11.64 -20.98
C ALA A 205 -7.83 -10.43 -20.28
N LEU A 206 -7.15 -9.29 -20.34
CA LEU A 206 -7.63 -7.99 -19.82
C LEU A 206 -7.95 -7.03 -20.95
N ALA A 207 -9.04 -6.27 -20.83
CA ALA A 207 -9.39 -5.24 -21.81
C ALA A 207 -8.28 -4.19 -21.97
N ASN A 208 -7.57 -3.87 -20.91
CA ASN A 208 -6.43 -2.93 -20.89
C ASN A 208 -5.12 -3.54 -21.42
N LYS A 209 -5.13 -4.79 -21.91
CA LYS A 209 -3.98 -5.59 -22.42
C LYS A 209 -2.99 -5.97 -21.30
N THR A 210 -2.47 -5.00 -20.56
CA THR A 210 -1.59 -5.18 -19.41
C THR A 210 -2.33 -4.95 -18.09
N GLY A 211 -1.80 -5.49 -17.01
CA GLY A 211 -2.28 -5.28 -15.65
C GLY A 211 -1.16 -5.40 -14.63
N GLY A 212 -1.45 -5.00 -13.41
CA GLY A 212 -0.54 -5.16 -12.29
C GLY A 212 -0.65 -6.57 -11.69
N MET A 213 0.48 -7.27 -11.62
CA MET A 213 0.60 -8.60 -11.00
C MET A 213 0.77 -8.45 -9.49
N SER A 214 0.00 -9.23 -8.74
CA SER A 214 0.05 -9.35 -7.28
C SER A 214 -0.10 -10.81 -6.85
N GLY A 215 0.14 -11.11 -5.57
CA GLY A 215 0.08 -12.47 -5.04
C GLY A 215 1.46 -13.05 -4.72
N PRO A 216 1.56 -14.31 -4.26
CA PRO A 216 2.79 -14.89 -3.70
C PRO A 216 3.97 -14.90 -4.68
N ALA A 217 3.75 -14.94 -5.98
CA ALA A 217 4.82 -14.96 -6.98
C ALA A 217 5.70 -13.69 -6.97
N ILE A 218 5.20 -12.55 -6.48
CA ILE A 218 5.99 -11.32 -6.42
C ILE A 218 6.77 -11.14 -5.11
N LYS A 219 6.55 -11.98 -4.08
CA LYS A 219 7.14 -11.82 -2.75
C LYS A 219 8.68 -11.70 -2.79
N PRO A 220 9.44 -12.56 -3.48
CA PRO A 220 10.91 -12.44 -3.48
C PRO A 220 11.41 -11.11 -4.04
N VAL A 221 10.72 -10.55 -5.02
CA VAL A 221 11.03 -9.22 -5.58
C VAL A 221 10.73 -8.13 -4.55
N ALA A 222 9.57 -8.23 -3.88
CA ALA A 222 9.14 -7.26 -2.88
C ALA A 222 10.09 -7.24 -1.66
N VAL A 223 10.45 -8.39 -1.10
CA VAL A 223 11.39 -8.53 0.02
C VAL A 223 12.74 -7.90 -0.33
N ARG A 224 13.31 -8.22 -1.51
CA ARG A 224 14.56 -7.61 -1.98
C ARG A 224 14.46 -6.08 -2.06
N MET A 225 13.37 -5.56 -2.63
CA MET A 225 13.19 -4.12 -2.77
C MET A 225 13.03 -3.43 -1.41
N VAL A 226 12.31 -4.03 -0.47
CA VAL A 226 12.19 -3.51 0.90
C VAL A 226 13.55 -3.47 1.58
N TYR A 227 14.35 -4.52 1.47
CA TYR A 227 15.73 -4.53 2.00
C TYR A 227 16.59 -3.41 1.41
N GLN A 228 16.53 -3.20 0.09
CA GLN A 228 17.28 -2.13 -0.58
C GLN A 228 16.84 -0.74 -0.08
N VAL A 229 15.54 -0.51 0.07
CA VAL A 229 15.00 0.78 0.52
C VAL A 229 15.30 1.02 1.99
N ALA A 230 15.10 0.02 2.86
CA ALA A 230 15.39 0.15 4.29
C ALA A 230 16.86 0.51 4.57
N ASN A 231 17.78 0.06 3.70
CA ASN A 231 19.21 0.43 3.78
C ASN A 231 19.55 1.77 3.10
N ALA A 232 18.60 2.39 2.38
CA ALA A 232 18.85 3.60 1.59
C ALA A 232 18.25 4.87 2.20
N VAL A 233 17.24 4.76 3.06
CA VAL A 233 16.51 5.87 3.70
C VAL A 233 16.52 5.76 5.22
N LYS A 234 16.20 6.85 5.91
CA LYS A 234 16.12 6.91 7.38
C LYS A 234 14.68 6.88 7.90
N ILE A 235 13.71 7.14 7.03
CA ILE A 235 12.29 7.11 7.37
C ILE A 235 11.76 5.67 7.43
N PRO A 236 10.72 5.39 8.22
CA PRO A 236 10.12 4.05 8.32
C PRO A 236 9.68 3.51 6.97
N VAL A 237 9.74 2.19 6.81
CA VAL A 237 9.35 1.47 5.59
C VAL A 237 8.17 0.55 5.87
N ILE A 238 7.15 0.60 5.02
CA ILE A 238 6.02 -0.34 5.00
C ILE A 238 6.24 -1.32 3.85
N GLY A 239 6.34 -2.61 4.16
CA GLY A 239 6.52 -3.66 3.16
C GLY A 239 5.22 -4.30 2.72
N MET A 240 5.06 -4.55 1.40
CA MET A 240 3.93 -5.27 0.84
C MET A 240 4.28 -5.98 -0.46
N GLY A 241 3.55 -7.06 -0.76
CA GLY A 241 3.66 -7.81 -2.01
C GLY A 241 3.86 -9.30 -1.77
N GLY A 242 2.78 -10.07 -1.89
CA GLY A 242 2.82 -11.53 -1.80
C GLY A 242 2.82 -12.12 -0.40
N ILE A 243 2.51 -11.34 0.63
CA ILE A 243 2.35 -11.84 2.01
C ILE A 243 1.08 -12.68 2.09
N MET A 244 1.23 -13.96 2.44
CA MET A 244 0.16 -14.94 2.60
C MET A 244 0.11 -15.49 4.04
N THR A 245 1.23 -15.48 4.76
CA THR A 245 1.40 -16.06 6.09
C THR A 245 2.19 -15.12 7.01
N ALA A 246 2.26 -15.45 8.30
CA ALA A 246 3.09 -14.72 9.25
C ALA A 246 4.60 -14.83 8.93
N GLU A 247 5.04 -15.99 8.43
CA GLU A 247 6.41 -16.20 8.00
C GLU A 247 6.76 -15.25 6.85
N ASP A 248 5.85 -15.07 5.88
CA ASP A 248 6.06 -14.09 4.81
C ASP A 248 6.20 -12.67 5.38
N ALA A 249 5.32 -12.28 6.31
CA ALA A 249 5.37 -10.96 6.96
C ALA A 249 6.69 -10.75 7.73
N LEU A 250 7.16 -11.78 8.43
CA LEU A 250 8.44 -11.74 9.15
C LEU A 250 9.64 -11.59 8.22
N GLU A 251 9.61 -12.16 6.99
CA GLU A 251 10.66 -11.89 6.00
C GLU A 251 10.77 -10.39 5.67
N PHE A 252 9.63 -9.69 5.53
CA PHE A 252 9.64 -8.24 5.31
C PHE A 252 10.15 -7.46 6.52
N ILE A 253 9.73 -7.84 7.73
CA ILE A 253 10.18 -7.18 8.97
C ILE A 253 11.69 -7.37 9.14
N LEU A 254 12.21 -8.59 8.97
CA LEU A 254 13.63 -8.89 9.01
C LEU A 254 14.41 -8.14 7.92
N ALA A 255 13.81 -7.92 6.75
CA ALA A 255 14.40 -7.12 5.68
C ALA A 255 14.42 -5.60 5.97
N GLY A 256 13.77 -5.14 7.05
CA GLY A 256 13.79 -3.75 7.48
C GLY A 256 12.43 -3.02 7.42
N ALA A 257 11.34 -3.71 7.11
CA ALA A 257 10.02 -3.11 7.19
C ALA A 257 9.60 -2.88 8.65
N THR A 258 9.14 -1.68 8.98
CA THR A 258 8.55 -1.34 10.28
C THR A 258 7.13 -1.88 10.41
N ALA A 259 6.41 -1.94 9.30
CA ALA A 259 5.05 -2.48 9.21
C ALA A 259 4.85 -3.19 7.87
N VAL A 260 3.80 -4.00 7.77
CA VAL A 260 3.48 -4.80 6.58
C VAL A 260 2.03 -4.61 6.16
N SER A 261 1.78 -4.60 4.85
CA SER A 261 0.42 -4.50 4.29
C SER A 261 0.04 -5.76 3.52
N ILE A 262 -1.15 -6.30 3.80
CA ILE A 262 -1.68 -7.53 3.20
C ILE A 262 -2.73 -7.18 2.15
N GLY A 263 -2.54 -7.69 0.92
CA GLY A 263 -3.39 -7.41 -0.23
C GLY A 263 -4.16 -8.62 -0.75
N THR A 264 -3.65 -9.23 -1.80
CA THR A 264 -4.30 -10.31 -2.56
C THR A 264 -4.74 -11.49 -1.70
N ALA A 265 -4.03 -11.78 -0.61
CA ALA A 265 -4.36 -12.84 0.34
C ALA A 265 -5.77 -12.70 0.94
N ASN A 266 -6.25 -11.46 1.14
CA ASN A 266 -7.61 -11.20 1.66
C ASN A 266 -8.71 -11.71 0.73
N PHE A 267 -8.46 -11.82 -0.59
CA PHE A 267 -9.41 -12.41 -1.54
C PHE A 267 -9.51 -13.94 -1.41
N ILE A 268 -8.46 -14.58 -0.90
CA ILE A 268 -8.40 -16.04 -0.73
C ILE A 268 -8.95 -16.41 0.65
N ASN A 269 -8.49 -15.69 1.68
CA ASN A 269 -8.92 -15.87 3.06
C ASN A 269 -9.05 -14.49 3.74
N PRO A 270 -10.28 -14.03 4.03
CA PRO A 270 -10.50 -12.75 4.71
C PRO A 270 -9.79 -12.62 6.06
N ASP A 271 -9.58 -13.74 6.79
CA ASP A 271 -8.90 -13.77 8.08
C ASP A 271 -7.37 -13.64 8.00
N THR A 272 -6.78 -13.54 6.80
CA THR A 272 -5.32 -13.55 6.64
C THR A 272 -4.62 -12.49 7.48
N THR A 273 -5.16 -11.28 7.56
CA THR A 273 -4.56 -10.21 8.38
C THR A 273 -4.50 -10.59 9.87
N ILE A 274 -5.57 -11.19 10.39
CA ILE A 274 -5.66 -11.64 11.77
C ILE A 274 -4.70 -12.80 12.04
N GLN A 275 -4.67 -13.78 11.12
CA GLN A 275 -3.76 -14.93 11.23
C GLN A 275 -2.29 -14.50 11.18
N VAL A 276 -1.95 -13.46 10.42
CA VAL A 276 -0.60 -12.90 10.38
C VAL A 276 -0.24 -12.23 11.71
N ILE A 277 -1.16 -11.47 12.32
CA ILE A 277 -0.93 -10.89 13.67
C ILE A 277 -0.65 -12.00 14.69
N GLU A 278 -1.52 -13.00 14.77
CA GLU A 278 -1.39 -14.13 15.68
C GLU A 278 -0.11 -14.93 15.45
N GLY A 279 0.27 -15.11 14.18
CA GLY A 279 1.49 -15.83 13.81
C GLY A 279 2.77 -15.05 14.17
N ILE A 280 2.78 -13.73 14.05
CA ILE A 280 3.89 -12.87 14.53
C ILE A 280 4.03 -13.02 16.06
N GLU A 281 2.93 -12.92 16.80
CA GLU A 281 2.93 -13.11 18.26
C GLU A 281 3.45 -14.52 18.65
N ALA A 282 2.99 -15.55 17.95
CA ALA A 282 3.43 -16.93 18.16
C ALA A 282 4.93 -17.10 17.88
N TYR A 283 5.46 -16.49 16.82
CA TYR A 283 6.88 -16.48 16.50
C TYR A 283 7.70 -15.80 17.61
N MET A 284 7.31 -14.60 18.03
CA MET A 284 8.00 -13.86 19.09
C MET A 284 8.02 -14.66 20.39
N LYS A 285 6.90 -15.26 20.78
CA LYS A 285 6.82 -16.13 21.96
C LYS A 285 7.73 -17.34 21.85
N LYS A 286 7.77 -18.00 20.68
CA LYS A 286 8.59 -19.19 20.43
C LYS A 286 10.09 -18.89 20.55
N TYR A 287 10.52 -17.71 20.11
CA TYR A 287 11.94 -17.34 20.06
C TYR A 287 12.36 -16.41 21.20
N GLY A 288 11.46 -16.10 22.16
CA GLY A 288 11.75 -15.25 23.32
C GLY A 288 12.00 -13.79 22.96
N VAL A 289 11.40 -13.29 21.88
CA VAL A 289 11.47 -11.87 21.46
C VAL A 289 10.46 -11.08 22.28
N GLU A 290 10.91 -10.09 23.02
CA GLU A 290 10.04 -9.28 23.88
C GLU A 290 9.49 -8.04 23.17
N ASP A 291 10.21 -7.51 22.19
CA ASP A 291 9.81 -6.33 21.42
C ASP A 291 10.02 -6.58 19.90
N ILE A 292 8.99 -6.32 19.09
CA ILE A 292 9.07 -6.52 17.64
C ILE A 292 10.17 -5.69 16.97
N HIS A 293 10.58 -4.59 17.59
CA HIS A 293 11.70 -3.77 17.09
C HIS A 293 13.02 -4.53 17.05
N GLU A 294 13.18 -5.59 17.83
CA GLU A 294 14.36 -6.48 17.77
C GLU A 294 14.45 -7.24 16.44
N LEU A 295 13.32 -7.39 15.73
CA LEU A 295 13.26 -8.09 14.45
C LEU A 295 13.44 -7.17 13.25
N ILE A 296 13.20 -5.87 13.39
CA ILE A 296 13.25 -4.93 12.26
C ILE A 296 14.68 -4.80 11.75
N GLY A 297 14.91 -5.27 10.51
CA GLY A 297 16.23 -5.24 9.89
C GLY A 297 17.26 -6.21 10.50
N ALA A 298 16.82 -7.22 11.21
CA ALA A 298 17.69 -8.16 11.92
C ALA A 298 18.27 -9.28 11.05
N VAL A 299 18.12 -9.21 9.73
CA VAL A 299 18.81 -10.15 8.81
C VAL A 299 20.29 -9.78 8.68
N HIS A 300 21.17 -10.79 8.75
CA HIS A 300 22.64 -10.66 8.71
C HIS A 300 23.22 -11.31 7.47
#